data_56d839469e1784152d657d74bbe16ad7
#
_entry.id   56d839469e1784152d657d74bbe16ad7
#
_cell.length_a   1.000
_cell.length_b   1.000
_cell.length_c   1.000
_cell.angle_alpha   90.00
_cell.angle_beta   90.00
_cell.angle_gamma   90.00
#
_symmetry.space_group_name_H-M   'P 1'
#
loop_
_entity.id
_entity.type
_entity.pdbx_description
1 polymer ?
#
loop_
_entity_poly.entity_id
_entity_poly.type
_entity_poly.pdbx_seq_one_letter_code
_entity_poly.pdbx_strand_id
1 'polypeptide(L)'
;VPQAQGEVLEIGFGSGLNLAHYDPSAVRKVWALEPAAEMWELAQEAVRRSALPVDLLPVSAEQIPLPDESVDTVLMTYTLCTIPDAPRAIAEARRVLRPGGRLLFCEHGSAPDEPVRRWQERINPLWRRLAGGCNVNRHAPSLIEAGGFHIELAGGEII
;
A
#
# COMPACT_ATOMS: atom_id res chain seq x y z
N VAL A 1 -2.34 2.46 10.07
CA VAL A 1 -1.52 1.39 10.65
C VAL A 1 -2.12 0.89 11.96
N PRO A 2 -2.49 1.74 12.95
CA PRO A 2 -3.02 1.25 14.23
C PRO A 2 -4.33 0.43 14.16
N GLN A 3 -5.03 0.46 13.04
CA GLN A 3 -6.26 -0.31 12.82
C GLN A 3 -6.01 -1.69 12.18
N ALA A 4 -4.77 -2.01 11.81
CA ALA A 4 -4.41 -3.30 11.26
C ALA A 4 -4.56 -4.41 12.29
N GLN A 5 -5.00 -5.58 11.85
CA GLN A 5 -5.21 -6.73 12.73
C GLN A 5 -4.97 -8.07 11.99
N GLY A 6 -4.70 -9.10 12.75
CA GLY A 6 -4.52 -10.45 12.24
C GLY A 6 -3.26 -10.61 11.40
N GLU A 7 -3.33 -11.33 10.30
CA GLU A 7 -2.28 -11.39 9.30
C GLU A 7 -2.38 -10.20 8.36
N VAL A 8 -1.31 -9.42 8.26
CA VAL A 8 -1.24 -8.17 7.50
C VAL A 8 -0.36 -8.37 6.27
N LEU A 9 -0.86 -8.01 5.10
CA LEU A 9 -0.06 -7.80 3.91
C LEU A 9 0.20 -6.30 3.74
N GLU A 10 1.45 -5.89 3.87
CA GLU A 10 1.87 -4.52 3.59
C GLU A 10 2.45 -4.43 2.18
N ILE A 11 1.77 -3.71 1.30
CA ILE A 11 2.19 -3.47 -0.09
C ILE A 11 2.98 -2.17 -0.15
N GLY A 12 4.22 -2.25 -0.66
CA GLY A 12 5.18 -1.15 -0.62
C GLY A 12 5.79 -0.97 0.77
N PHE A 13 6.31 -2.06 1.31
CA PHE A 13 6.89 -2.09 2.67
C PHE A 13 8.05 -1.10 2.85
N GLY A 14 8.80 -0.81 1.79
CA GLY A 14 9.89 0.15 1.81
C GLY A 14 10.93 -0.18 2.87
N SER A 15 11.33 0.81 3.65
CA SER A 15 12.30 0.65 4.75
C SER A 15 11.69 0.15 6.07
N GLY A 16 10.42 -0.27 6.08
CA GLY A 16 9.76 -0.85 7.24
C GLY A 16 9.31 0.15 8.30
N LEU A 17 9.07 1.40 7.93
CA LEU A 17 8.67 2.46 8.86
C LEU A 17 7.38 2.16 9.61
N ASN A 18 6.44 1.46 8.97
CA ASN A 18 5.15 1.13 9.58
C ASN A 18 5.26 0.08 10.70
N LEU A 19 6.34 -0.71 10.76
CA LEU A 19 6.50 -1.75 11.79
C LEU A 19 6.39 -1.22 13.22
N ALA A 20 6.87 0.01 13.47
CA ALA A 20 6.79 0.65 14.78
C ALA A 20 5.36 1.07 15.18
N HIS A 21 4.41 1.05 14.24
CA HIS A 21 3.05 1.54 14.41
C HIS A 21 1.98 0.44 14.45
N TYR A 22 2.37 -0.82 14.26
CA TYR A 22 1.47 -1.94 14.46
C TYR A 22 1.28 -2.23 15.96
N ASP A 23 0.07 -2.60 16.32
CA ASP A 23 -0.22 -3.11 17.67
C ASP A 23 0.10 -4.62 17.73
N PRO A 24 1.14 -5.05 18.49
CA PRO A 24 1.51 -6.45 18.58
C PRO A 24 0.45 -7.34 19.26
N SER A 25 -0.51 -6.73 19.94
CA SER A 25 -1.64 -7.48 20.53
C SER A 25 -2.74 -7.79 19.49
N ALA A 26 -2.81 -6.99 18.42
CA ALA A 26 -3.81 -7.13 17.36
C ALA A 26 -3.25 -7.80 16.10
N VAL A 27 -1.98 -7.55 15.75
CA VAL A 27 -1.31 -8.10 14.57
C VAL A 27 -0.52 -9.34 14.94
N ARG A 28 -0.68 -10.41 14.17
CA ARG A 28 0.01 -11.68 14.37
C ARG A 28 1.26 -11.85 13.52
N LYS A 29 1.23 -11.28 12.30
CA LYS A 29 2.29 -11.42 11.30
C LYS A 29 2.18 -10.33 10.25
N VAL A 30 3.31 -9.91 9.68
CA VAL A 30 3.39 -9.01 8.53
C VAL A 30 4.04 -9.73 7.35
N TRP A 31 3.31 -9.78 6.24
CA TRP A 31 3.81 -10.11 4.91
C TRP A 31 4.27 -8.81 4.25
N ALA A 32 5.57 -8.62 4.16
CA ALA A 32 6.18 -7.38 3.70
C ALA A 32 6.50 -7.47 2.21
N LEU A 33 5.65 -6.88 1.37
CA LEU A 33 5.81 -6.92 -0.09
C LEU A 33 6.53 -5.66 -0.58
N GLU A 34 7.71 -5.89 -1.17
CA GLU A 34 8.56 -4.83 -1.72
C GLU A 34 9.44 -5.39 -2.85
N PRO A 35 9.28 -4.94 -4.09
CA PRO A 35 10.08 -5.44 -5.21
C PRO A 35 11.52 -4.92 -5.25
N ALA A 36 11.81 -3.78 -4.60
CA ALA A 36 13.12 -3.15 -4.63
C ALA A 36 14.08 -3.77 -3.60
N ALA A 37 15.13 -4.44 -4.07
CA ALA A 37 16.09 -5.13 -3.20
C ALA A 37 16.82 -4.15 -2.26
N GLU A 38 17.09 -2.93 -2.72
CA GLU A 38 17.76 -1.89 -1.94
C GLU A 38 16.95 -1.49 -0.70
N MET A 39 15.62 -1.56 -0.80
CA MET A 39 14.74 -1.25 0.34
C MET A 39 14.83 -2.32 1.43
N TRP A 40 15.11 -3.59 1.07
CA TRP A 40 15.31 -4.66 2.05
C TRP A 40 16.52 -4.43 2.94
N GLU A 41 17.61 -3.91 2.39
CA GLU A 41 18.81 -3.57 3.17
C GLU A 41 18.49 -2.50 4.21
N LEU A 42 17.70 -1.49 3.81
CA LEU A 42 17.24 -0.42 4.71
C LEU A 42 16.25 -0.93 5.76
N ALA A 43 15.42 -1.90 5.41
CA ALA A 43 14.39 -2.44 6.28
C ALA A 43 14.94 -3.38 7.38
N GLN A 44 16.14 -3.96 7.21
CA GLN A 44 16.70 -4.97 8.12
C GLN A 44 16.69 -4.55 9.59
N GLU A 45 17.02 -3.30 9.89
CA GLU A 45 17.06 -2.83 11.27
C GLU A 45 15.63 -2.72 11.86
N ALA A 46 14.66 -2.24 11.10
CA ALA A 46 13.28 -2.19 11.52
C ALA A 46 12.73 -3.61 11.77
N VAL A 47 13.04 -4.56 10.88
CA VAL A 47 12.63 -5.96 11.02
C VAL A 47 13.26 -6.60 12.27
N ARG A 48 14.57 -6.39 12.52
CA ARG A 48 15.23 -6.92 13.72
C ARG A 48 14.65 -6.39 15.03
N ARG A 49 14.17 -5.15 15.03
CA ARG A 49 13.57 -4.51 16.22
C ARG A 49 12.08 -4.82 16.37
N SER A 50 11.45 -5.35 15.34
CA SER A 50 10.03 -5.67 15.38
C SER A 50 9.74 -6.79 16.38
N ALA A 51 8.68 -6.62 17.16
CA ALA A 51 8.11 -7.69 17.98
C ALA A 51 7.25 -8.67 17.16
N LEU A 52 6.96 -8.33 15.89
CA LEU A 52 6.11 -9.12 15.01
C LEU A 52 6.98 -9.99 14.10
N PRO A 53 6.53 -11.21 13.77
CA PRO A 53 7.07 -11.98 12.66
C PRO A 53 6.87 -11.24 11.34
N VAL A 54 7.95 -11.09 10.55
CA VAL A 54 7.93 -10.41 9.24
C VAL A 54 8.49 -11.36 8.19
N ASP A 55 7.67 -11.71 7.21
CA ASP A 55 8.10 -12.47 6.03
C ASP A 55 8.19 -11.56 4.81
N LEU A 56 9.34 -11.61 4.15
CA LEU A 56 9.64 -10.75 3.00
C LEU A 56 9.11 -11.37 1.71
N LEU A 57 8.42 -10.58 0.91
CA LEU A 57 7.92 -10.94 -0.42
C LEU A 57 8.54 -10.00 -1.48
N PRO A 58 9.68 -10.39 -2.11
CA PRO A 58 10.40 -9.55 -3.08
C PRO A 58 9.74 -9.63 -4.47
N VAL A 59 8.47 -9.25 -4.55
CA VAL A 59 7.65 -9.36 -5.76
C VAL A 59 6.82 -8.11 -5.98
N SER A 60 6.28 -7.96 -7.19
CA SER A 60 5.33 -6.90 -7.50
C SER A 60 3.94 -7.19 -6.94
N ALA A 61 3.22 -6.13 -6.56
CA ALA A 61 1.84 -6.22 -6.07
C ALA A 61 0.84 -6.71 -7.14
N GLU A 62 1.23 -6.71 -8.41
CA GLU A 62 0.42 -7.23 -9.52
C GLU A 62 0.36 -8.76 -9.56
N GLN A 63 1.19 -9.44 -8.72
CA GLN A 63 1.20 -10.89 -8.61
C GLN A 63 1.63 -11.31 -7.19
N ILE A 64 0.68 -11.33 -6.27
CA ILE A 64 0.93 -11.66 -4.87
C ILE A 64 0.98 -13.17 -4.66
N PRO A 65 2.10 -13.75 -4.17
CA PRO A 65 2.28 -15.20 -4.02
C PRO A 65 1.65 -15.72 -2.71
N LEU A 66 0.49 -15.20 -2.36
CA LEU A 66 -0.32 -15.67 -1.24
C LEU A 66 -1.61 -16.31 -1.76
N PRO A 67 -2.15 -17.31 -1.04
CA PRO A 67 -3.45 -17.90 -1.38
C PRO A 67 -4.59 -16.88 -1.32
N ASP A 68 -5.68 -17.21 -1.98
CA ASP A 68 -6.93 -16.46 -1.83
C ASP A 68 -7.35 -16.47 -0.35
N GLU A 69 -7.95 -15.38 0.10
CA GLU A 69 -8.53 -15.26 1.45
C GLU A 69 -7.55 -15.64 2.59
N SER A 70 -6.28 -15.25 2.47
CA SER A 70 -5.21 -15.65 3.38
C SER A 70 -4.83 -14.58 4.41
N VAL A 71 -5.18 -13.30 4.18
CA VAL A 71 -4.84 -12.20 5.09
C VAL A 71 -6.07 -11.47 5.63
N ASP A 72 -5.96 -10.89 6.82
CA ASP A 72 -7.04 -10.17 7.49
C ASP A 72 -7.02 -8.68 7.15
N THR A 73 -5.83 -8.14 6.89
CA THR A 73 -5.61 -6.73 6.54
C THR A 73 -4.64 -6.61 5.36
N VAL A 74 -4.95 -5.75 4.41
CA VAL A 74 -3.97 -5.21 3.45
C VAL A 74 -3.70 -3.76 3.81
N LEU A 75 -2.43 -3.35 3.84
CA LEU A 75 -2.01 -1.98 4.08
C LEU A 75 -1.28 -1.43 2.85
N MET A 76 -1.63 -0.22 2.42
CA MET A 76 -0.94 0.55 1.38
C MET A 76 -0.67 1.96 1.90
N THR A 77 0.60 2.39 1.93
CA THR A 77 0.99 3.74 2.36
C THR A 77 1.96 4.32 1.36
N TYR A 78 1.55 5.38 0.65
CA TYR A 78 2.35 6.10 -0.35
C TYR A 78 2.99 5.19 -1.41
N THR A 79 2.30 4.12 -1.81
CA THR A 79 2.81 3.13 -2.74
C THR A 79 1.97 2.99 -4.02
N LEU A 80 0.64 3.16 -3.93
CA LEU A 80 -0.25 2.95 -5.07
C LEU A 80 0.11 3.84 -6.27
N CYS A 81 0.68 5.02 -6.01
CA CYS A 81 1.12 5.96 -7.05
C CYS A 81 2.25 5.41 -7.92
N THR A 82 3.08 4.49 -7.43
CA THR A 82 4.25 3.94 -8.14
C THR A 82 3.97 2.60 -8.83
N ILE A 83 2.94 1.87 -8.43
CA ILE A 83 2.61 0.56 -9.01
C ILE A 83 2.20 0.74 -10.48
N PRO A 84 2.84 0.06 -11.45
CA PRO A 84 2.55 0.24 -12.87
C PRO A 84 1.09 -0.09 -13.21
N ASP A 85 0.61 -1.28 -12.86
CA ASP A 85 -0.78 -1.73 -13.04
C ASP A 85 -1.53 -1.73 -11.70
N ALA A 86 -1.92 -0.51 -11.24
CA ALA A 86 -2.64 -0.35 -9.99
C ALA A 86 -3.98 -1.10 -9.93
N PRO A 87 -4.81 -1.15 -11.01
CA PRO A 87 -6.02 -1.97 -11.01
C PRO A 87 -5.74 -3.44 -10.72
N ARG A 88 -4.69 -4.01 -11.31
CA ARG A 88 -4.31 -5.40 -11.07
C ARG A 88 -3.83 -5.62 -9.64
N ALA A 89 -3.03 -4.71 -9.10
CA ALA A 89 -2.57 -4.79 -7.71
C ALA A 89 -3.74 -4.72 -6.72
N ILE A 90 -4.75 -3.89 -6.99
CA ILE A 90 -5.98 -3.80 -6.17
C ILE A 90 -6.80 -5.10 -6.28
N ALA A 91 -6.90 -5.70 -7.47
CA ALA A 91 -7.56 -6.99 -7.65
C ALA A 91 -6.86 -8.11 -6.88
N GLU A 92 -5.52 -8.15 -6.90
CA GLU A 92 -4.72 -9.09 -6.10
C GLU A 92 -4.89 -8.85 -4.59
N ALA A 93 -4.85 -7.58 -4.14
CA ALA A 93 -5.13 -7.23 -2.76
C ALA A 93 -6.51 -7.74 -2.30
N ARG A 94 -7.52 -7.59 -3.16
CA ARG A 94 -8.86 -8.11 -2.88
C ARG A 94 -8.90 -9.63 -2.84
N ARG A 95 -8.20 -10.32 -3.76
CA ARG A 95 -8.14 -11.78 -3.83
C ARG A 95 -7.58 -12.39 -2.55
N VAL A 96 -6.50 -11.81 -2.02
CA VAL A 96 -5.84 -12.35 -0.82
C VAL A 96 -6.54 -12.00 0.49
N LEU A 97 -7.41 -10.97 0.49
CA LEU A 97 -8.19 -10.60 1.66
C LEU A 97 -9.28 -11.62 1.97
N ARG A 98 -9.38 -12.01 3.23
CA ARG A 98 -10.50 -12.81 3.75
C ARG A 98 -11.82 -12.06 3.63
N PRO A 99 -12.96 -12.76 3.53
CA PRO A 99 -14.27 -12.14 3.70
C PRO A 99 -14.33 -11.32 5.00
N GLY A 100 -14.73 -10.06 4.92
CA GLY A 100 -14.73 -9.14 6.05
C GLY A 100 -13.36 -8.53 6.40
N GLY A 101 -12.30 -8.88 5.68
CA GLY A 101 -10.97 -8.25 5.79
C GLY A 101 -10.99 -6.80 5.31
N ARG A 102 -9.96 -6.04 5.67
CA ARG A 102 -9.90 -4.59 5.41
C ARG A 102 -8.69 -4.21 4.58
N LEU A 103 -8.90 -3.33 3.61
CA LEU A 103 -7.85 -2.57 2.96
C LEU A 103 -7.70 -1.23 3.69
N LEU A 104 -6.55 -1.00 4.31
CA LEU A 104 -6.18 0.28 4.90
C LEU A 104 -5.25 1.00 3.94
N PHE A 105 -5.50 2.27 3.66
CA PHE A 105 -4.62 3.03 2.79
C PHE A 105 -4.44 4.47 3.26
N CYS A 106 -3.26 5.00 2.96
CA CYS A 106 -2.93 6.41 3.06
C CYS A 106 -2.10 6.78 1.83
N GLU A 107 -2.69 7.53 0.92
CA GLU A 107 -2.08 7.80 -0.39
C GLU A 107 -2.19 9.29 -0.73
N HIS A 108 -1.15 9.82 -1.37
CA HIS A 108 -1.27 11.09 -2.07
C HIS A 108 -1.82 10.87 -3.48
N GLY A 109 -2.36 11.91 -4.09
CA GLY A 109 -2.88 11.75 -5.45
C GLY A 109 -3.30 13.07 -6.10
N SER A 110 -4.27 12.96 -7.01
CA SER A 110 -4.79 14.12 -7.74
C SER A 110 -5.44 15.12 -6.79
N ALA A 111 -5.11 16.40 -6.97
CA ALA A 111 -5.69 17.49 -6.19
C ALA A 111 -7.20 17.62 -6.45
N PRO A 112 -8.00 18.03 -5.44
CA PRO A 112 -9.41 18.33 -5.63
C PRO A 112 -9.62 19.55 -6.54
N ASP A 113 -8.71 20.52 -6.50
CA ASP A 113 -8.78 21.74 -7.29
C ASP A 113 -8.43 21.50 -8.75
N GLU A 114 -9.34 21.84 -9.65
CA GLU A 114 -9.19 21.63 -11.09
C GLU A 114 -7.94 22.28 -11.70
N PRO A 115 -7.55 23.53 -11.39
CA PRO A 115 -6.34 24.14 -11.91
C PRO A 115 -5.08 23.37 -11.51
N VAL A 116 -5.01 22.88 -10.26
CA VAL A 116 -3.87 22.10 -9.74
C VAL A 116 -3.84 20.73 -10.42
N ARG A 117 -4.99 20.06 -10.57
CA ARG A 117 -5.09 18.77 -11.26
C ARG A 117 -4.62 18.85 -12.70
N ARG A 118 -5.04 19.87 -13.47
CA ARG A 118 -4.56 20.09 -14.85
C ARG A 118 -3.04 20.30 -14.90
N TRP A 119 -2.49 20.96 -13.90
CA TRP A 119 -1.05 21.14 -13.80
C TRP A 119 -0.36 19.79 -13.49
N GLN A 120 -0.86 19.02 -12.54
CA GLN A 120 -0.38 17.68 -12.25
C GLN A 120 -0.38 16.78 -13.50
N GLU A 121 -1.45 16.79 -14.30
CA GLU A 121 -1.53 16.04 -15.56
C GLU A 121 -0.43 16.41 -16.54
N ARG A 122 -0.12 17.69 -16.66
CA ARG A 122 0.92 18.18 -17.58
C ARG A 122 2.32 17.78 -17.15
N ILE A 123 2.62 17.82 -15.85
CA ILE A 123 3.95 17.50 -15.34
C ILE A 123 4.17 16.01 -15.13
N ASN A 124 3.11 15.21 -14.99
CA ASN A 124 3.18 13.80 -14.62
C ASN A 124 4.13 12.97 -15.51
N PRO A 125 4.19 13.14 -16.86
CA PRO A 125 5.12 12.38 -17.68
C PRO A 125 6.59 12.61 -17.35
N LEU A 126 6.96 13.84 -16.97
CA LEU A 126 8.31 14.18 -16.52
C LEU A 126 8.55 13.72 -15.08
N TRP A 127 7.56 13.95 -14.19
CA TRP A 127 7.62 13.56 -12.79
C TRP A 127 7.88 12.07 -12.61
N ARG A 128 7.14 11.21 -13.33
CA ARG A 128 7.34 9.75 -13.29
C ARG A 128 8.77 9.31 -13.54
N ARG A 129 9.48 10.02 -14.45
CA ARG A 129 10.89 9.71 -14.77
C ARG A 129 11.85 10.11 -13.65
N LEU A 130 11.54 11.17 -12.92
CA LEU A 130 12.41 11.74 -11.88
C LEU A 130 12.09 11.17 -10.49
N ALA A 131 10.85 10.77 -10.25
CA ALA A 131 10.33 10.35 -8.94
C ALA A 131 10.01 8.83 -8.89
N GLY A 132 10.89 7.99 -9.41
CA GLY A 132 10.80 6.54 -9.25
C GLY A 132 9.50 5.89 -9.74
N GLY A 133 8.86 6.47 -10.77
CA GLY A 133 7.60 5.93 -11.31
C GLY A 133 6.33 6.52 -10.68
N CYS A 134 6.45 7.40 -9.68
CA CYS A 134 5.31 8.01 -8.98
C CYS A 134 4.41 8.82 -9.92
N ASN A 135 3.11 8.58 -9.87
CA ASN A 135 2.07 9.32 -10.60
C ASN A 135 1.35 10.28 -9.66
N VAL A 136 1.67 11.60 -9.77
CA VAL A 136 1.08 12.62 -8.89
C VAL A 136 -0.41 12.90 -9.18
N ASN A 137 -0.90 12.45 -10.34
CA ASN A 137 -2.26 12.64 -10.79
C ASN A 137 -3.16 11.40 -10.60
N ARG A 138 -2.67 10.37 -9.90
CA ARG A 138 -3.45 9.16 -9.64
C ARG A 138 -4.49 9.42 -8.55
N HIS A 139 -5.73 9.05 -8.80
CA HIS A 139 -6.82 9.18 -7.83
C HIS A 139 -7.04 7.83 -7.13
N ALA A 140 -6.36 7.62 -6.00
CA ALA A 140 -6.39 6.36 -5.26
C ALA A 140 -7.81 5.92 -4.85
N PRO A 141 -8.69 6.79 -4.31
CA PRO A 141 -10.04 6.39 -3.94
C PRO A 141 -10.82 5.78 -5.10
N SER A 142 -10.84 6.42 -6.27
CA SER A 142 -11.58 5.90 -7.43
C SER A 142 -11.05 4.55 -7.92
N LEU A 143 -9.74 4.31 -7.84
CA LEU A 143 -9.15 3.03 -8.21
C LEU A 143 -9.55 1.93 -7.22
N ILE A 144 -9.55 2.23 -5.93
CA ILE A 144 -9.93 1.31 -4.86
C ILE A 144 -11.41 0.94 -4.98
N GLU A 145 -12.29 1.93 -5.19
CA GLU A 145 -13.73 1.69 -5.42
C GLU A 145 -13.98 0.87 -6.69
N ALA A 146 -13.29 1.19 -7.79
CA ALA A 146 -13.37 0.41 -9.04
C ALA A 146 -12.91 -1.05 -8.85
N GLY A 147 -12.00 -1.30 -7.90
CA GLY A 147 -11.58 -2.64 -7.48
C GLY A 147 -12.62 -3.38 -6.62
N GLY A 148 -13.77 -2.75 -6.35
CA GLY A 148 -14.89 -3.35 -5.62
C GLY A 148 -14.77 -3.24 -4.10
N PHE A 149 -14.00 -2.30 -3.59
CA PHE A 149 -13.99 -1.92 -2.18
C PHE A 149 -15.02 -0.82 -1.91
N HIS A 150 -15.54 -0.80 -0.70
CA HIS A 150 -16.32 0.32 -0.18
C HIS A 150 -15.43 1.12 0.77
N ILE A 151 -15.33 2.44 0.54
CA ILE A 151 -14.44 3.31 1.32
C ILE A 151 -15.20 3.86 2.52
N GLU A 152 -14.65 3.60 3.71
CA GLU A 152 -15.06 4.23 4.95
C GLU A 152 -13.94 5.18 5.41
N LEU A 153 -14.29 6.44 5.69
CA LEU A 153 -13.33 7.41 6.18
C LEU A 153 -13.09 7.20 7.68
N ALA A 154 -11.92 6.69 8.03
CA ALA A 154 -11.50 6.54 9.43
C ALA A 154 -10.87 7.85 9.92
N GLY A 155 -11.69 8.84 10.28
CA GLY A 155 -11.30 9.99 11.11
C GLY A 155 -10.15 10.86 10.58
N GLY A 156 -10.06 11.10 9.26
CA GLY A 156 -9.03 11.92 8.65
C GLY A 156 -9.60 12.76 7.50
N GLU A 157 -9.08 13.96 7.34
CA GLU A 157 -9.31 14.76 6.14
C GLU A 157 -8.66 14.05 4.95
N ILE A 158 -9.36 14.08 3.80
CA ILE A 158 -8.70 13.81 2.51
C ILE A 158 -7.80 15.02 2.25
N ILE A 159 -6.51 14.84 2.47
CA ILE A 159 -5.49 15.84 2.13
C ILE A 159 -5.12 15.66 0.65
#